data_3c28b0818e8a06ba57285e9e362a3e37
#
_entry.id   3c28b0818e8a06ba57285e9e362a3e37
#
_cell.length_a   1.000
_cell.length_b   1.000
_cell.length_c   1.000
_cell.angle_alpha   90.00
_cell.angle_beta   90.00
_cell.angle_gamma   90.00
#
_symmetry.space_group_name_H-M   'P 1'
#
loop_
_entity.id
_entity.type
_entity.pdbx_description
1 polymer ?
#
loop_
_entity_poly.entity_id
_entity_poly.type
_entity_poly.pdbx_seq_one_letter_code
_entity_poly.pdbx_strand_id
1 'polypeptide(L)'
;MRTQRIRIIASASRLVATAVALGSCSSSSSQPVTCASSAAPATTWPTPSTGALALQTFTPPSDPGPGGVLFSASGEVLALTGYPFPPVNDGDPAFVDGWDVHFTRLLVTVDNITLSSGPNIRPGDQSCTEPMVAKVTGPWAIDLAHSDQSYLPGKGGPGEEAVPIAALSHQNYPAGNSATFDTSGGVPYSFGFDLIPAAAGAMNVNLDSAGLTDYQDMANSGCVVLYVGTATFKGSDATCTTPGAPSSYYATEYAGWPQTGQSVNFHLCYKSPTSYVNCQNPDNGGAPLSGEESERGIFFKADTYVIAQVTVHTDHPFWDSVLHDSPAHFDQYAATVAGQGQSGVYPTVTLELTKGIPYAPAYKDPAGNSLYWRYCIAPPTDVHAQFTGPMAFDAQSVSGLADYDDYATYNQSTQGHLNSDGLCYVDRHYPSPN
;
A
#
# COMPACT_ATOMS: atom_id res chain seq x y z
N MET A 1 -0.13 13.64 37.69
CA MET A 1 -0.88 12.38 37.88
C MET A 1 -2.37 12.68 37.78
N ARG A 2 -2.98 12.38 36.63
CA ARG A 2 -4.45 12.35 36.46
C ARG A 2 -4.75 11.13 35.62
N THR A 3 -5.28 10.14 36.27
CA THR A 3 -5.72 8.85 35.71
C THR A 3 -7.02 9.06 34.94
N GLN A 4 -7.02 8.91 33.62
CA GLN A 4 -8.25 8.78 32.84
C GLN A 4 -8.69 7.30 32.84
N ARG A 5 -9.87 7.07 33.32
CA ARG A 5 -10.52 5.75 33.30
C ARG A 5 -11.31 5.63 32.00
N ILE A 6 -10.94 4.68 31.17
CA ILE A 6 -11.71 4.25 30.01
C ILE A 6 -12.90 3.45 30.52
N ARG A 7 -14.11 3.86 30.14
CA ARG A 7 -15.34 3.14 30.43
C ARG A 7 -15.66 2.22 29.23
N ILE A 8 -15.56 0.93 29.48
CA ILE A 8 -16.08 -0.10 28.56
C ILE A 8 -17.59 -0.13 28.73
N ILE A 9 -18.35 0.15 27.67
CA ILE A 9 -19.79 0.02 27.63
C ILE A 9 -20.10 -1.32 26.96
N ALA A 10 -20.53 -2.29 27.76
CA ALA A 10 -21.06 -3.54 27.26
C ALA A 10 -22.51 -3.33 26.81
N SER A 11 -22.79 -3.48 25.52
CA SER A 11 -24.15 -3.45 24.97
C SER A 11 -24.74 -4.84 24.98
N ALA A 12 -25.80 -5.02 25.76
CA ALA A 12 -26.62 -6.24 25.81
C ALA A 12 -27.61 -6.25 24.63
N SER A 13 -27.51 -7.22 23.75
CA SER A 13 -28.43 -7.44 22.64
C SER A 13 -29.74 -8.03 23.15
N ARG A 14 -30.84 -7.32 22.94
CA ARG A 14 -32.20 -7.87 23.07
C ARG A 14 -32.68 -8.35 21.70
N LEU A 15 -32.91 -9.65 21.57
CA LEU A 15 -33.68 -10.23 20.47
C LEU A 15 -35.13 -9.74 20.54
N VAL A 16 -35.57 -9.07 19.48
CA VAL A 16 -36.98 -8.83 19.19
C VAL A 16 -37.32 -9.60 17.93
N ALA A 17 -38.15 -10.61 18.05
CA ALA A 17 -38.71 -11.32 16.92
C ALA A 17 -39.86 -10.48 16.33
N THR A 18 -39.70 -10.05 15.07
CA THR A 18 -40.76 -9.38 14.32
C THR A 18 -41.16 -10.23 13.13
N ALA A 19 -42.45 -10.51 13.03
CA ALA A 19 -43.05 -11.29 11.97
C ALA A 19 -42.92 -10.63 10.61
N VAL A 20 -42.48 -11.40 9.62
CA VAL A 20 -42.31 -10.96 8.22
C VAL A 20 -43.67 -11.04 7.51
N ALA A 21 -44.18 -9.87 7.12
CA ALA A 21 -45.25 -9.77 6.12
C ALA A 21 -44.62 -9.91 4.72
N LEU A 22 -45.08 -10.92 3.98
CA LEU A 22 -44.70 -11.13 2.59
C LEU A 22 -45.32 -10.02 1.71
N GLY A 23 -44.59 -8.96 1.47
CA GLY A 23 -44.90 -7.98 0.47
C GLY A 23 -44.29 -8.42 -0.86
N SER A 24 -45.13 -8.59 -1.88
CA SER A 24 -44.75 -8.88 -3.25
C SER A 24 -43.73 -7.88 -3.79
N CYS A 25 -42.46 -8.30 -3.97
CA CYS A 25 -41.47 -7.54 -4.68
C CYS A 25 -41.84 -7.46 -6.15
N SER A 26 -42.29 -6.32 -6.62
CA SER A 26 -42.21 -5.97 -8.03
C SER A 26 -40.73 -5.91 -8.44
N SER A 27 -40.31 -6.80 -9.30
CA SER A 27 -38.98 -6.76 -9.92
C SER A 27 -38.88 -5.51 -10.79
N SER A 28 -38.37 -4.42 -10.22
CA SER A 28 -37.80 -3.36 -11.04
C SER A 28 -36.56 -3.93 -11.71
N SER A 29 -36.64 -4.16 -13.01
CA SER A 29 -35.49 -4.47 -13.85
C SER A 29 -34.50 -3.30 -13.71
N SER A 30 -33.50 -3.46 -12.87
CA SER A 30 -32.36 -2.55 -12.86
C SER A 30 -31.66 -2.68 -14.21
N GLN A 31 -31.84 -1.68 -15.08
CA GLN A 31 -31.02 -1.55 -16.27
C GLN A 31 -29.57 -1.59 -15.82
N PRO A 32 -28.69 -2.35 -16.51
CA PRO A 32 -27.26 -2.27 -16.22
C PRO A 32 -26.83 -0.81 -16.41
N VAL A 33 -26.38 -0.19 -15.34
CA VAL A 33 -25.85 1.17 -15.41
C VAL A 33 -24.51 1.03 -16.11
N THR A 34 -24.48 1.42 -17.39
CA THR A 34 -23.21 1.62 -18.09
C THR A 34 -22.50 2.75 -17.37
N CYS A 35 -21.33 2.46 -16.79
CA CYS A 35 -20.41 3.49 -16.38
C CYS A 35 -20.22 4.45 -17.56
N ALA A 36 -20.42 5.75 -17.38
CA ALA A 36 -20.01 6.71 -18.36
C ALA A 36 -18.50 6.61 -18.45
N SER A 37 -18.01 5.88 -19.44
CA SER A 37 -16.63 5.51 -19.71
C SER A 37 -15.72 5.62 -18.50
N SER A 38 -15.44 4.49 -17.86
CA SER A 38 -14.11 4.37 -17.25
C SER A 38 -13.16 4.77 -18.37
N ALA A 39 -12.49 5.90 -18.25
CA ALA A 39 -11.35 6.15 -19.10
C ALA A 39 -10.42 4.98 -18.81
N ALA A 40 -10.44 3.99 -19.70
CA ALA A 40 -9.52 2.87 -19.59
C ALA A 40 -8.14 3.50 -19.42
N PRO A 41 -7.41 3.18 -18.37
CA PRO A 41 -6.10 3.75 -18.14
C PRO A 41 -5.30 3.57 -19.41
N ALA A 42 -4.46 4.55 -19.72
CA ALA A 42 -3.60 4.47 -20.89
C ALA A 42 -2.81 3.17 -20.80
N THR A 43 -3.05 2.26 -21.71
CA THR A 43 -2.56 0.89 -21.69
C THR A 43 -1.09 0.74 -22.08
N THR A 44 -0.34 1.84 -22.15
CA THR A 44 1.09 1.81 -22.49
C THR A 44 1.91 2.32 -21.32
N TRP A 45 2.41 1.37 -20.55
CA TRP A 45 3.35 1.63 -19.46
C TRP A 45 4.77 1.80 -19.99
N PRO A 46 5.63 2.56 -19.29
CA PRO A 46 7.05 2.57 -19.59
C PRO A 46 7.62 1.15 -19.63
N THR A 47 8.35 0.83 -20.68
CA THR A 47 9.03 -0.46 -20.79
C THR A 47 10.41 -0.39 -20.15
N PRO A 48 10.94 -1.51 -19.61
CA PRO A 48 12.28 -1.57 -19.09
C PRO A 48 13.31 -0.97 -20.05
N SER A 49 14.22 -0.15 -19.55
CA SER A 49 15.21 0.56 -20.33
C SER A 49 16.60 0.39 -19.74
N THR A 50 17.54 -0.13 -20.53
CA THR A 50 18.95 -0.27 -20.14
C THR A 50 19.78 0.99 -20.46
N GLY A 51 19.16 2.02 -21.02
CA GLY A 51 19.81 3.32 -21.26
C GLY A 51 19.95 4.12 -19.98
N ALA A 52 20.93 5.03 -19.95
CA ALA A 52 21.07 5.97 -18.85
C ALA A 52 19.80 6.81 -18.70
N LEU A 53 19.29 6.94 -17.47
CA LEU A 53 18.13 7.78 -17.17
C LEU A 53 18.47 9.25 -17.33
N ALA A 54 17.59 9.97 -18.00
CA ALA A 54 17.63 11.42 -18.11
C ALA A 54 16.45 12.00 -17.34
N LEU A 55 16.53 11.96 -16.00
CA LEU A 55 15.49 12.53 -15.16
C LEU A 55 15.41 14.04 -15.34
N GLN A 56 14.19 14.56 -15.30
CA GLN A 56 13.94 15.99 -15.35
C GLN A 56 14.18 16.63 -13.99
N THR A 57 14.59 17.89 -14.00
CA THR A 57 14.67 18.69 -12.78
C THR A 57 13.25 18.92 -12.26
N PHE A 58 13.03 18.59 -11.01
CA PHE A 58 11.79 18.88 -10.33
C PHE A 58 11.81 20.30 -9.76
N THR A 59 10.69 20.99 -9.89
CA THR A 59 10.46 22.26 -9.20
C THR A 59 9.29 22.02 -8.25
N PRO A 60 9.48 22.16 -6.94
CA PRO A 60 8.37 22.00 -5.98
C PRO A 60 7.20 22.91 -6.34
N PRO A 61 5.96 22.40 -6.25
CA PRO A 61 4.77 23.19 -6.56
C PRO A 61 4.63 24.35 -5.58
N SER A 62 4.16 25.49 -6.09
CA SER A 62 3.78 26.63 -5.25
C SER A 62 2.44 26.38 -4.58
N ASP A 63 2.15 27.18 -3.54
CA ASP A 63 0.83 27.23 -2.90
C ASP A 63 -0.27 27.49 -3.96
N PRO A 64 -1.26 26.59 -4.10
CA PRO A 64 -2.31 26.71 -5.10
C PRO A 64 -3.34 27.81 -4.80
N GLY A 65 -3.29 28.40 -3.62
CA GLY A 65 -4.26 29.40 -3.15
C GLY A 65 -5.62 28.82 -2.75
N PRO A 66 -6.50 29.67 -2.23
CA PRO A 66 -7.84 29.27 -1.80
C PRO A 66 -8.64 28.59 -2.91
N GLY A 67 -9.32 27.49 -2.56
CA GLY A 67 -10.08 26.66 -3.49
C GLY A 67 -9.23 25.72 -4.34
N GLY A 68 -7.91 25.72 -4.17
CA GLY A 68 -7.01 24.83 -4.87
C GLY A 68 -6.72 23.51 -4.14
N VAL A 69 -5.86 22.69 -4.72
CA VAL A 69 -5.35 21.45 -4.13
C VAL A 69 -3.84 21.33 -4.32
N LEU A 70 -3.17 20.94 -3.25
CA LEU A 70 -1.76 20.56 -3.26
C LEU A 70 -1.68 19.04 -3.13
N PHE A 71 -1.07 18.39 -4.12
CA PHE A 71 -0.84 16.96 -4.10
C PHE A 71 0.52 16.66 -3.49
N SER A 72 0.54 15.70 -2.58
CA SER A 72 1.77 15.22 -1.95
C SER A 72 1.86 13.68 -2.01
N ALA A 73 3.01 13.14 -1.67
CA ALA A 73 3.23 11.70 -1.54
C ALA A 73 3.95 11.39 -0.23
N SER A 74 3.59 10.29 0.43
CA SER A 74 4.18 9.84 1.68
C SER A 74 4.22 8.31 1.74
N GLY A 75 5.23 7.75 2.41
CA GLY A 75 5.28 6.36 2.85
C GLY A 75 4.93 6.21 4.33
N GLU A 76 4.36 7.26 4.91
CA GLU A 76 4.06 7.40 6.33
C GLU A 76 5.29 7.34 7.24
N VAL A 77 5.06 7.40 8.55
CA VAL A 77 6.14 7.40 9.54
C VAL A 77 6.98 6.12 9.46
N LEU A 78 6.37 4.99 9.13
CA LEU A 78 7.06 3.70 9.10
C LEU A 78 8.01 3.52 7.91
N ALA A 79 7.82 4.23 6.81
CA ALA A 79 8.82 4.30 5.75
C ALA A 79 10.11 5.00 6.22
N LEU A 80 9.99 5.96 7.13
CA LEU A 80 11.11 6.74 7.66
C LEU A 80 11.80 6.07 8.86
N THR A 81 11.01 5.48 9.76
CA THR A 81 11.51 4.93 11.03
C THR A 81 11.75 3.43 10.99
N GLY A 82 11.12 2.72 10.04
CA GLY A 82 11.05 1.27 10.03
C GLY A 82 10.11 0.72 11.11
N TYR A 83 10.21 -0.59 11.29
CA TYR A 83 9.41 -1.40 12.22
C TYR A 83 10.33 -1.97 13.27
N PRO A 84 10.50 -1.31 14.43
CA PRO A 84 11.36 -1.80 15.48
C PRO A 84 10.80 -3.08 16.11
N PHE A 85 11.68 -4.05 16.40
CA PHE A 85 11.31 -5.22 17.17
C PHE A 85 12.23 -5.40 18.39
N PRO A 86 11.72 -5.60 19.62
CA PRO A 86 10.29 -5.53 19.97
C PRO A 86 9.72 -4.12 19.75
N PRO A 87 8.40 -3.98 19.54
CA PRO A 87 7.78 -2.68 19.40
C PRO A 87 8.04 -1.82 20.63
N VAL A 88 8.13 -0.51 20.45
CA VAL A 88 8.47 0.43 21.54
C VAL A 88 7.35 0.50 22.57
N ASN A 89 6.09 0.48 22.10
CA ASN A 89 4.92 0.40 22.96
C ASN A 89 4.04 -0.77 22.54
N ASP A 90 3.20 -1.26 23.45
CA ASP A 90 2.19 -2.27 23.14
C ASP A 90 1.21 -1.72 22.10
N GLY A 91 1.08 -2.42 20.98
CA GLY A 91 0.20 -2.04 19.88
C GLY A 91 0.86 -1.18 18.79
N ASP A 92 2.15 -0.80 18.93
CA ASP A 92 2.87 -0.21 17.82
C ASP A 92 3.03 -1.23 16.68
N PRO A 93 2.96 -0.80 15.40
CA PRO A 93 3.19 -1.69 14.26
C PRO A 93 4.55 -2.36 14.32
N ALA A 94 4.58 -3.67 14.09
CA ALA A 94 5.82 -4.46 14.11
C ALA A 94 5.68 -5.68 13.20
N PHE A 95 6.81 -6.20 12.75
CA PHE A 95 6.87 -7.53 12.14
C PHE A 95 6.71 -8.58 13.25
N VAL A 96 5.56 -9.24 13.26
CA VAL A 96 5.15 -10.10 14.40
C VAL A 96 6.02 -11.35 14.55
N ASP A 97 6.79 -11.69 13.53
CA ASP A 97 7.73 -12.84 13.51
C ASP A 97 9.13 -12.50 14.03
N GLY A 98 9.32 -11.32 14.60
CA GLY A 98 10.51 -10.96 15.35
C GLY A 98 11.60 -10.24 14.57
N TRP A 99 11.28 -9.73 13.39
CA TRP A 99 12.22 -8.96 12.58
C TRP A 99 12.10 -7.45 12.86
N ASP A 100 13.25 -6.82 13.06
CA ASP A 100 13.44 -5.38 13.10
C ASP A 100 13.78 -4.94 11.67
N VAL A 101 12.86 -4.21 11.01
CA VAL A 101 12.94 -3.92 9.57
C VAL A 101 13.10 -2.43 9.35
N HIS A 102 14.15 -2.06 8.61
CA HIS A 102 14.43 -0.66 8.25
C HIS A 102 14.58 -0.50 6.75
N PHE A 103 13.93 0.53 6.22
CA PHE A 103 14.03 0.92 4.81
C PHE A 103 15.15 1.94 4.63
N THR A 104 16.00 1.72 3.64
CA THR A 104 16.96 2.73 3.17
C THR A 104 16.44 3.44 1.93
N ARG A 105 15.51 2.80 1.20
CA ARG A 105 14.78 3.34 0.05
C ARG A 105 13.39 2.73 -0.03
N LEU A 106 12.44 3.57 -0.38
CA LEU A 106 11.12 3.19 -0.87
C LEU A 106 10.85 4.00 -2.13
N LEU A 107 11.30 3.47 -3.26
CA LEU A 107 11.21 4.17 -4.54
C LEU A 107 9.89 3.84 -5.23
N VAL A 108 9.20 4.87 -5.68
CA VAL A 108 7.97 4.77 -6.46
C VAL A 108 8.02 5.73 -7.65
N THR A 109 7.25 5.39 -8.69
CA THR A 109 6.97 6.31 -9.78
C THR A 109 5.47 6.58 -9.83
N VAL A 110 5.08 7.78 -9.41
CA VAL A 110 3.68 8.23 -9.42
C VAL A 110 3.39 8.96 -10.73
N ASP A 111 2.22 8.72 -11.32
CA ASP A 111 1.75 9.44 -12.50
C ASP A 111 0.23 9.63 -12.46
N ASN A 112 -0.28 10.40 -13.43
CA ASN A 112 -1.71 10.50 -13.74
C ASN A 112 -2.62 10.76 -12.54
N ILE A 113 -2.30 11.77 -11.71
CA ILE A 113 -3.22 12.20 -10.66
C ILE A 113 -4.49 12.74 -11.33
N THR A 114 -5.65 12.16 -11.00
CA THR A 114 -6.93 12.47 -11.61
C THR A 114 -7.96 12.94 -10.59
N LEU A 115 -8.80 13.87 -11.02
CA LEU A 115 -10.00 14.29 -10.30
C LEU A 115 -11.20 14.11 -11.22
N SER A 116 -12.27 13.51 -10.70
CA SER A 116 -13.56 13.35 -11.38
C SER A 116 -14.65 14.11 -10.63
N SER A 117 -15.74 14.47 -11.31
CA SER A 117 -16.79 15.31 -10.75
C SER A 117 -17.55 14.72 -9.56
N GLY A 118 -17.38 13.44 -9.30
CA GLY A 118 -17.94 12.78 -8.13
C GLY A 118 -17.40 11.37 -7.97
N PRO A 119 -17.25 10.91 -6.72
CA PRO A 119 -16.91 9.51 -6.45
C PRO A 119 -18.09 8.61 -6.79
N ASN A 120 -17.78 7.40 -7.24
CA ASN A 120 -18.79 6.37 -7.33
C ASN A 120 -19.09 5.81 -5.93
N ILE A 121 -20.29 6.04 -5.47
CA ILE A 121 -20.77 5.63 -4.15
C ILE A 121 -21.68 4.40 -4.21
N ARG A 122 -21.79 3.74 -5.37
CA ARG A 122 -22.64 2.56 -5.51
C ARG A 122 -21.95 1.33 -4.94
N PRO A 123 -22.59 0.61 -4.01
CA PRO A 123 -22.06 -0.67 -3.55
C PRO A 123 -21.83 -1.64 -4.72
N GLY A 124 -20.65 -2.26 -4.76
CA GLY A 124 -20.31 -3.29 -5.72
C GLY A 124 -19.80 -2.80 -7.09
N ASP A 125 -19.75 -1.49 -7.33
CA ASP A 125 -19.17 -0.93 -8.55
C ASP A 125 -18.35 0.33 -8.26
N GLN A 126 -17.21 0.13 -7.63
CA GLN A 126 -16.33 1.21 -7.20
C GLN A 126 -15.32 1.60 -8.28
N SER A 127 -15.23 0.84 -9.37
CA SER A 127 -14.38 1.13 -10.53
C SER A 127 -14.89 2.30 -11.37
N CYS A 128 -16.17 2.61 -11.28
CA CYS A 128 -16.77 3.69 -12.04
C CYS A 128 -16.61 5.03 -11.34
N THR A 129 -16.17 6.04 -12.08
CA THR A 129 -16.16 7.43 -11.65
C THR A 129 -16.96 8.28 -12.62
N GLU A 130 -17.44 9.43 -12.16
CA GLU A 130 -17.98 10.47 -13.03
C GLU A 130 -16.89 10.99 -13.99
N PRO A 131 -17.23 11.78 -15.02
CA PRO A 131 -16.26 12.30 -15.96
C PRO A 131 -15.11 13.04 -15.28
N MET A 132 -13.89 12.76 -15.73
CA MET A 132 -12.69 13.41 -15.26
C MET A 132 -12.75 14.92 -15.51
N VAL A 133 -12.52 15.71 -14.47
CA VAL A 133 -12.52 17.18 -14.53
C VAL A 133 -11.12 17.78 -14.55
N ALA A 134 -10.15 17.08 -13.99
CA ALA A 134 -8.75 17.50 -14.03
C ALA A 134 -7.81 16.29 -14.02
N LYS A 135 -6.63 16.48 -14.62
CA LYS A 135 -5.54 15.53 -14.60
C LYS A 135 -4.22 16.27 -14.45
N VAL A 136 -3.37 15.80 -13.56
CA VAL A 136 -1.98 16.26 -13.48
C VAL A 136 -1.09 15.10 -13.89
N THR A 137 -0.25 15.31 -14.89
CA THR A 137 0.63 14.29 -15.43
C THR A 137 2.04 14.49 -14.88
N GLY A 138 2.61 13.41 -14.30
CA GLY A 138 4.02 13.27 -13.97
C GLY A 138 4.84 12.85 -15.19
N PRO A 139 5.61 11.77 -15.11
CA PRO A 139 5.81 10.98 -13.89
C PRO A 139 6.77 11.63 -12.88
N TRP A 140 6.57 11.29 -11.61
CA TRP A 140 7.41 11.72 -10.49
C TRP A 140 8.17 10.52 -9.92
N ALA A 141 9.51 10.62 -9.87
CA ALA A 141 10.38 9.66 -9.23
C ALA A 141 10.63 10.09 -7.78
N ILE A 142 10.20 9.29 -6.82
CA ILE A 142 10.11 9.67 -5.41
C ILE A 142 10.75 8.58 -4.54
N ASP A 143 11.55 8.99 -3.56
CA ASP A 143 11.97 8.15 -2.43
C ASP A 143 11.12 8.50 -1.22
N LEU A 144 10.22 7.60 -0.82
CA LEU A 144 9.32 7.79 0.31
C LEU A 144 9.96 7.43 1.67
N ALA A 145 11.16 6.81 1.66
CA ALA A 145 11.95 6.56 2.86
C ALA A 145 12.97 7.67 3.14
N HIS A 146 12.96 8.74 2.35
CA HIS A 146 13.85 9.89 2.53
C HIS A 146 13.12 11.03 3.24
N SER A 147 13.69 11.49 4.34
CA SER A 147 13.17 12.61 5.13
C SER A 147 13.92 13.89 4.80
N ASP A 148 13.17 14.96 4.54
CA ASP A 148 13.68 16.32 4.45
C ASP A 148 12.73 17.25 5.24
N GLN A 149 13.23 17.87 6.29
CA GLN A 149 12.45 18.76 7.17
C GLN A 149 11.76 19.94 6.46
N SER A 150 12.05 20.15 5.18
CA SER A 150 11.33 21.12 4.36
C SER A 150 9.99 20.59 3.83
N TYR A 151 9.69 19.31 4.03
CA TYR A 151 8.47 18.67 3.57
C TYR A 151 7.24 19.12 4.37
N LEU A 152 6.08 18.84 3.79
CA LEU A 152 4.80 19.10 4.47
C LEU A 152 4.60 18.09 5.61
N PRO A 153 3.85 18.47 6.65
CA PRO A 153 3.32 17.49 7.58
C PRO A 153 2.44 16.48 6.80
N GLY A 154 2.71 15.20 7.00
CA GLY A 154 1.91 14.14 6.41
C GLY A 154 0.58 13.96 7.13
N LYS A 155 -0.29 13.18 6.51
CA LYS A 155 -1.66 12.92 6.98
C LYS A 155 -1.76 11.74 7.95
N GLY A 156 -0.75 10.86 7.98
CA GLY A 156 -0.70 9.67 8.83
C GLY A 156 -0.36 9.93 10.30
N GLY A 157 -0.03 11.17 10.67
CA GLY A 157 0.18 11.53 12.06
C GLY A 157 1.50 12.23 12.40
N PRO A 158 1.84 12.36 13.67
CA PRO A 158 3.06 13.03 14.09
C PRO A 158 4.32 12.29 13.64
N GLY A 159 5.24 13.02 13.02
CA GLY A 159 6.52 12.48 12.53
C GLY A 159 6.47 11.95 11.10
N GLU A 160 5.29 11.89 10.49
CA GLU A 160 5.16 11.65 9.07
C GLU A 160 5.54 12.89 8.27
N GLU A 161 6.22 12.67 7.16
CA GLU A 161 6.55 13.70 6.20
C GLU A 161 5.95 13.35 4.84
N ALA A 162 5.48 14.37 4.13
CA ALA A 162 4.93 14.23 2.78
C ALA A 162 5.61 15.20 1.82
N VAL A 163 6.06 14.66 0.69
CA VAL A 163 6.73 15.48 -0.33
C VAL A 163 5.69 16.06 -1.30
N PRO A 164 5.62 17.39 -1.50
CA PRO A 164 4.71 17.99 -2.46
C PRO A 164 5.16 17.66 -3.89
N ILE A 165 4.24 17.19 -4.73
CA ILE A 165 4.53 16.73 -6.10
C ILE A 165 3.82 17.53 -7.18
N ALA A 166 2.61 18.05 -6.93
CA ALA A 166 1.85 18.83 -7.88
C ALA A 166 0.86 19.77 -7.20
N ALA A 167 0.35 20.77 -7.92
CA ALA A 167 -0.69 21.66 -7.43
C ALA A 167 -1.65 22.07 -8.55
N LEU A 168 -2.92 22.22 -8.21
CA LEU A 168 -3.94 22.85 -9.06
C LEU A 168 -4.58 24.01 -8.32
N SER A 169 -4.51 25.20 -8.90
CA SER A 169 -5.27 26.34 -8.39
C SER A 169 -6.74 26.24 -8.80
N HIS A 170 -7.62 26.88 -8.05
CA HIS A 170 -9.04 26.99 -8.41
C HIS A 170 -9.29 27.61 -9.79
N GLN A 171 -8.37 28.40 -10.30
CA GLN A 171 -8.53 29.15 -11.55
C GLN A 171 -7.66 28.62 -12.71
N ASN A 172 -6.64 27.83 -12.42
CA ASN A 172 -5.67 27.38 -13.41
C ASN A 172 -5.75 25.87 -13.59
N TYR A 173 -6.67 25.43 -14.43
CA TYR A 173 -6.73 24.04 -14.85
C TYR A 173 -5.70 23.76 -15.95
N PRO A 174 -5.24 22.52 -16.07
CA PRO A 174 -4.51 22.10 -17.25
C PRO A 174 -5.31 22.46 -18.51
N ALA A 175 -4.62 22.93 -19.54
CA ALA A 175 -5.25 23.35 -20.79
C ALA A 175 -6.21 22.26 -21.32
N GLY A 176 -7.45 22.64 -21.58
CA GLY A 176 -8.50 21.72 -22.06
C GLY A 176 -9.57 21.33 -21.03
N ASN A 177 -9.42 21.68 -19.76
CA ASN A 177 -10.44 21.49 -18.75
C ASN A 177 -11.19 22.79 -18.48
N SER A 178 -12.52 22.76 -18.58
CA SER A 178 -13.38 23.94 -18.41
C SER A 178 -14.16 23.96 -17.09
N ALA A 179 -13.99 22.94 -16.27
CA ALA A 179 -14.73 22.82 -15.02
C ALA A 179 -14.03 23.58 -13.88
N THR A 180 -14.75 24.45 -13.21
CA THR A 180 -14.33 25.03 -11.93
C THR A 180 -14.67 24.05 -10.80
N PHE A 181 -13.80 23.90 -9.80
CA PHE A 181 -14.14 23.12 -8.61
C PHE A 181 -15.28 23.78 -7.84
N ASP A 182 -16.20 22.97 -7.34
CA ASP A 182 -17.17 23.43 -6.36
C ASP A 182 -16.47 23.55 -5.01
N THR A 183 -16.29 24.80 -4.56
CA THR A 183 -15.66 25.10 -3.27
C THR A 183 -16.68 25.32 -2.16
N SER A 184 -17.97 25.04 -2.39
CA SER A 184 -19.01 25.12 -1.35
C SER A 184 -18.83 24.08 -0.24
N GLY A 185 -17.99 23.07 -0.47
CA GLY A 185 -17.77 21.95 0.44
C GLY A 185 -18.90 20.92 0.42
N GLY A 186 -19.85 21.04 -0.52
CA GLY A 186 -21.02 20.15 -0.60
C GLY A 186 -20.89 19.00 -1.60
N VAL A 187 -19.88 19.02 -2.47
CA VAL A 187 -19.69 18.03 -3.53
C VAL A 187 -18.28 17.46 -3.47
N PRO A 188 -18.14 16.15 -3.27
CA PRO A 188 -16.83 15.50 -3.32
C PRO A 188 -16.35 15.30 -4.76
N TYR A 189 -15.03 15.33 -4.94
CA TYR A 189 -14.36 14.98 -6.19
C TYR A 189 -13.63 13.65 -6.00
N SER A 190 -13.86 12.70 -6.91
CA SER A 190 -13.14 11.45 -6.92
C SER A 190 -11.66 11.68 -7.20
N PHE A 191 -10.80 11.01 -6.44
CA PHE A 191 -9.36 11.08 -6.57
C PHE A 191 -8.81 9.75 -7.10
N GLY A 192 -7.78 9.82 -7.94
CA GLY A 192 -7.06 8.65 -8.43
C GLY A 192 -5.63 9.01 -8.84
N PHE A 193 -4.79 7.98 -8.95
CA PHE A 193 -3.40 8.08 -9.40
C PHE A 193 -2.90 6.72 -9.91
N ASP A 194 -1.77 6.73 -10.61
CA ASP A 194 -1.10 5.51 -11.06
C ASP A 194 0.24 5.33 -10.37
N LEU A 195 0.58 4.10 -9.98
CA LEU A 195 1.95 3.65 -9.79
C LEU A 195 2.39 2.92 -11.07
N ILE A 196 3.46 3.42 -11.69
CA ILE A 196 3.94 2.97 -12.99
C ILE A 196 5.37 2.47 -12.93
N PRO A 197 5.85 1.68 -13.90
CA PRO A 197 7.26 1.35 -14.01
C PRO A 197 8.13 2.60 -14.07
N ALA A 198 9.32 2.52 -13.48
CA ALA A 198 10.27 3.62 -13.49
C ALA A 198 10.52 4.14 -14.90
N ALA A 199 10.45 5.45 -15.07
CA ALA A 199 10.42 6.12 -16.36
C ALA A 199 11.66 7.03 -16.55
N ALA A 200 12.31 6.91 -17.70
CA ALA A 200 13.51 7.71 -18.02
C ALA A 200 13.26 9.23 -18.03
N GLY A 201 12.03 9.66 -18.29
CA GLY A 201 11.65 11.07 -18.33
C GLY A 201 11.01 11.58 -17.04
N ALA A 202 11.05 10.82 -15.95
CA ALA A 202 10.45 11.23 -14.69
C ALA A 202 11.14 12.46 -14.08
N MET A 203 10.38 13.27 -13.37
CA MET A 203 10.90 14.36 -12.55
C MET A 203 11.55 13.78 -11.29
N ASN A 204 12.81 14.10 -11.05
CA ASN A 204 13.49 13.71 -9.82
C ASN A 204 13.02 14.60 -8.67
N VAL A 205 12.18 14.06 -7.80
CA VAL A 205 11.60 14.82 -6.68
C VAL A 205 12.62 14.98 -5.55
N ASN A 206 13.19 13.88 -5.07
CA ASN A 206 14.07 13.88 -3.90
C ASN A 206 15.14 12.78 -3.91
N LEU A 207 15.43 12.18 -5.07
CA LEU A 207 16.48 11.16 -5.16
C LEU A 207 17.85 11.78 -5.01
N ASP A 208 18.63 11.29 -4.08
CA ASP A 208 20.07 11.55 -3.98
C ASP A 208 20.86 10.70 -4.99
N SER A 209 22.18 10.76 -4.96
CA SER A 209 23.03 10.01 -5.91
C SER A 209 22.89 8.49 -5.79
N ALA A 210 22.66 7.96 -4.60
CA ALA A 210 22.42 6.54 -4.38
C ALA A 210 21.01 6.15 -4.85
N GLY A 211 19.98 6.95 -4.51
CA GLY A 211 18.62 6.77 -5.00
C GLY A 211 18.51 6.83 -6.52
N LEU A 212 19.33 7.67 -7.19
CA LEU A 212 19.41 7.67 -8.65
C LEU A 212 19.97 6.36 -9.22
N THR A 213 20.93 5.74 -8.53
CA THR A 213 21.45 4.42 -8.92
C THR A 213 20.37 3.34 -8.77
N ASP A 214 19.70 3.31 -7.62
CA ASP A 214 18.61 2.37 -7.36
C ASP A 214 17.44 2.58 -8.33
N TYR A 215 17.11 3.82 -8.66
CA TYR A 215 16.07 4.14 -9.65
C TYR A 215 16.46 3.73 -11.08
N GLN A 216 17.76 3.81 -11.44
CA GLN A 216 18.25 3.25 -12.70
C GLN A 216 18.06 1.72 -12.75
N ASP A 217 18.35 1.02 -11.65
CA ASP A 217 18.14 -0.43 -11.55
C ASP A 217 16.65 -0.78 -11.60
N MET A 218 15.81 0.04 -10.97
CA MET A 218 14.36 -0.03 -11.04
C MET A 218 13.86 0.08 -12.49
N ALA A 219 14.37 1.03 -13.27
CA ALA A 219 14.01 1.21 -14.68
C ALA A 219 14.51 0.05 -15.56
N ASN A 220 15.73 -0.42 -15.32
CA ASN A 220 16.30 -1.56 -16.04
C ASN A 220 15.48 -2.85 -15.83
N SER A 221 14.94 -3.02 -14.62
CA SER A 221 14.20 -4.20 -14.19
C SER A 221 12.69 -4.10 -14.44
N GLY A 222 12.17 -2.90 -14.76
CA GLY A 222 10.74 -2.64 -14.92
C GLY A 222 9.98 -2.60 -13.61
N CYS A 223 10.63 -2.25 -12.49
CA CYS A 223 9.98 -2.12 -11.21
C CYS A 223 9.04 -0.92 -11.19
N VAL A 224 7.90 -1.09 -10.55
CA VAL A 224 6.91 -0.05 -10.22
C VAL A 224 7.19 0.51 -8.83
N VAL A 225 7.49 -0.40 -7.90
CA VAL A 225 7.88 -0.07 -6.53
C VAL A 225 9.14 -0.85 -6.18
N LEU A 226 10.08 -0.21 -5.51
CA LEU A 226 11.31 -0.83 -5.05
C LEU A 226 11.53 -0.56 -3.57
N TYR A 227 11.58 -1.62 -2.78
CA TYR A 227 11.99 -1.58 -1.38
C TYR A 227 13.46 -1.99 -1.26
N VAL A 228 14.26 -1.17 -0.62
CA VAL A 228 15.64 -1.48 -0.25
C VAL A 228 15.81 -1.27 1.24
N GLY A 229 16.44 -2.21 1.92
CA GLY A 229 16.63 -2.08 3.36
C GLY A 229 17.35 -3.25 4.00
N THR A 230 17.25 -3.29 5.32
CA THR A 230 17.85 -4.34 6.16
C THR A 230 16.84 -4.82 7.18
N ALA A 231 16.76 -6.12 7.36
CA ALA A 231 15.98 -6.76 8.40
C ALA A 231 16.92 -7.51 9.35
N THR A 232 16.75 -7.34 10.67
CA THR A 232 17.53 -8.01 11.70
C THR A 232 16.61 -8.80 12.61
N PHE A 233 16.84 -10.10 12.72
CA PHE A 233 16.05 -10.93 13.61
C PHE A 233 16.39 -10.64 15.08
N LYS A 234 15.38 -10.24 15.85
CA LYS A 234 15.46 -9.93 17.28
C LYS A 234 14.65 -10.90 18.14
N GLY A 235 13.87 -11.77 17.50
CA GLY A 235 13.12 -12.82 18.18
C GLY A 235 14.02 -13.90 18.78
N SER A 236 13.42 -14.86 19.46
CA SER A 236 14.10 -16.06 19.98
C SER A 236 13.15 -17.25 20.01
N ASP A 237 13.73 -18.45 20.05
CA ASP A 237 12.97 -19.70 20.17
C ASP A 237 12.09 -19.74 21.43
N ALA A 238 12.49 -19.01 22.48
CA ALA A 238 11.76 -18.97 23.73
C ALA A 238 10.50 -18.09 23.66
N THR A 239 10.48 -17.11 22.75
CA THR A 239 9.40 -16.11 22.65
C THR A 239 8.51 -16.29 21.44
N CYS A 240 8.99 -17.00 20.41
CA CYS A 240 8.24 -17.16 19.17
C CYS A 240 7.41 -18.44 19.17
N THR A 241 6.24 -18.38 18.57
CA THR A 241 5.32 -19.51 18.42
C THR A 241 4.84 -19.62 16.97
N THR A 242 4.31 -20.79 16.61
CA THR A 242 3.74 -21.03 15.28
C THR A 242 2.35 -21.65 15.48
N PRO A 243 1.28 -20.83 15.42
CA PRO A 243 -0.08 -21.30 15.64
C PRO A 243 -0.44 -22.45 14.69
N GLY A 244 -1.11 -23.48 15.21
CA GLY A 244 -1.52 -24.64 14.43
C GLY A 244 -0.41 -25.65 14.10
N ALA A 245 0.85 -25.32 14.35
CA ALA A 245 1.94 -26.27 14.20
C ALA A 245 2.03 -27.23 15.40
N PRO A 246 2.53 -28.45 15.23
CA PRO A 246 2.86 -29.33 16.34
C PRO A 246 3.81 -28.63 17.31
N SER A 247 3.70 -28.92 18.61
CA SER A 247 4.54 -28.30 19.65
C SER A 247 6.06 -28.54 19.46
N SER A 248 6.44 -29.56 18.70
CA SER A 248 7.82 -29.83 18.32
C SER A 248 8.26 -29.13 17.05
N TYR A 249 7.36 -28.45 16.35
CA TYR A 249 7.62 -27.89 15.03
C TYR A 249 8.72 -26.83 15.07
N TYR A 250 8.61 -25.89 15.99
CA TYR A 250 9.57 -24.80 16.10
C TYR A 250 11.00 -25.30 16.34
N ALA A 251 11.15 -26.27 17.27
CA ALA A 251 12.45 -26.82 17.58
C ALA A 251 13.08 -27.65 16.42
N THR A 252 12.27 -28.10 15.48
CA THR A 252 12.74 -28.94 14.36
C THR A 252 12.93 -28.07 13.10
N GLU A 253 11.96 -27.29 12.74
CA GLU A 253 11.90 -26.60 11.43
C GLU A 253 12.62 -25.25 11.46
N TYR A 254 12.63 -24.57 12.61
CA TYR A 254 13.38 -23.33 12.80
C TYR A 254 14.70 -23.51 13.54
N ALA A 255 15.11 -24.78 13.81
CA ALA A 255 16.33 -25.04 14.55
C ALA A 255 17.56 -24.41 13.88
N GLY A 256 18.16 -23.45 14.59
CA GLY A 256 19.35 -22.75 14.13
C GLY A 256 19.13 -21.68 13.08
N TRP A 257 17.85 -21.36 12.74
CA TRP A 257 17.54 -20.28 11.78
C TRP A 257 16.18 -19.62 12.09
N PRO A 258 16.07 -18.27 11.97
CA PRO A 258 17.19 -17.34 12.08
C PRO A 258 17.73 -17.30 13.50
N GLN A 259 18.99 -16.98 13.66
CA GLN A 259 19.57 -16.73 14.98
C GLN A 259 19.36 -15.28 15.39
N THR A 260 19.13 -15.03 16.67
CA THR A 260 19.01 -13.67 17.21
C THR A 260 20.24 -12.83 16.82
N GLY A 261 20.01 -11.67 16.22
CA GLY A 261 21.04 -10.78 15.69
C GLY A 261 21.45 -11.07 14.24
N GLN A 262 20.91 -12.12 13.62
CA GLN A 262 21.12 -12.35 12.18
C GLN A 262 20.43 -11.26 11.36
N SER A 263 21.16 -10.71 10.38
CA SER A 263 20.63 -9.69 9.47
C SER A 263 20.65 -10.17 8.03
N VAL A 264 19.71 -9.65 7.25
CA VAL A 264 19.63 -9.81 5.80
C VAL A 264 19.37 -8.44 5.17
N ASN A 265 19.94 -8.19 4.02
CA ASN A 265 19.52 -7.07 3.18
C ASN A 265 18.33 -7.49 2.33
N PHE A 266 17.53 -6.55 1.89
CA PHE A 266 16.49 -6.82 0.90
C PHE A 266 16.49 -5.78 -0.21
N HIS A 267 16.14 -6.24 -1.40
CA HIS A 267 15.97 -5.45 -2.61
C HIS A 267 14.77 -6.04 -3.37
N LEU A 268 13.57 -5.55 -3.04
CA LEU A 268 12.32 -6.14 -3.51
C LEU A 268 11.72 -5.26 -4.61
N CYS A 269 11.79 -5.77 -5.84
CA CYS A 269 11.33 -5.10 -7.05
C CYS A 269 9.95 -5.64 -7.46
N TYR A 270 8.90 -4.87 -7.22
CA TYR A 270 7.53 -5.18 -7.64
C TYR A 270 7.24 -4.59 -9.01
N LYS A 271 6.69 -5.40 -9.92
CA LYS A 271 6.59 -5.08 -11.34
C LYS A 271 5.16 -4.90 -11.84
N SER A 272 4.17 -4.84 -10.96
CA SER A 272 2.77 -4.70 -11.34
C SER A 272 2.33 -3.24 -11.39
N PRO A 273 2.18 -2.62 -12.56
CA PRO A 273 1.57 -1.31 -12.66
C PRO A 273 0.16 -1.34 -12.08
N THR A 274 -0.20 -0.31 -11.34
CA THR A 274 -1.47 -0.27 -10.62
C THR A 274 -2.09 1.10 -10.71
N SER A 275 -3.37 1.15 -11.12
CA SER A 275 -4.18 2.36 -11.07
C SER A 275 -5.05 2.31 -9.81
N TYR A 276 -4.97 3.39 -9.06
CA TYR A 276 -5.79 3.62 -7.88
C TYR A 276 -6.85 4.65 -8.22
N VAL A 277 -8.11 4.28 -8.08
CA VAL A 277 -9.23 5.12 -8.48
C VAL A 277 -10.29 5.18 -7.39
N ASN A 278 -11.08 6.22 -7.41
CA ASN A 278 -12.21 6.37 -6.50
C ASN A 278 -11.81 6.20 -5.03
N CYS A 279 -10.73 6.86 -4.63
CA CYS A 279 -10.09 6.70 -3.33
C CYS A 279 -10.92 7.32 -2.20
N GLN A 280 -10.88 6.70 -1.02
CA GLN A 280 -11.48 7.19 0.21
C GLN A 280 -10.65 8.31 0.83
N ASN A 281 -11.31 9.17 1.59
CA ASN A 281 -10.65 10.24 2.33
C ASN A 281 -11.13 10.28 3.79
N PRO A 282 -10.31 9.84 4.75
CA PRO A 282 -10.68 9.84 6.17
C PRO A 282 -10.86 11.25 6.74
N ASP A 283 -10.30 12.28 6.10
CA ASP A 283 -10.41 13.68 6.55
C ASP A 283 -11.80 14.31 6.31
N ASN A 284 -12.64 13.69 5.49
CA ASN A 284 -13.94 14.27 5.13
C ASN A 284 -14.94 14.26 6.27
N GLY A 285 -14.84 13.32 7.20
CA GLY A 285 -15.75 13.19 8.33
C GLY A 285 -17.18 12.78 7.94
N GLY A 286 -17.40 12.34 6.71
CA GLY A 286 -18.66 11.81 6.22
C GLY A 286 -18.91 10.37 6.63
N ALA A 287 -20.10 9.84 6.30
CA ALA A 287 -20.42 8.44 6.53
C ALA A 287 -19.85 7.59 5.38
N PRO A 288 -19.01 6.57 5.68
CA PRO A 288 -18.51 5.66 4.66
C PRO A 288 -19.67 4.83 4.06
N LEU A 289 -19.43 4.28 2.88
CA LEU A 289 -20.32 3.24 2.35
C LEU A 289 -20.26 1.99 3.24
N SER A 290 -21.29 1.15 3.15
CA SER A 290 -21.29 -0.09 3.90
C SER A 290 -20.10 -0.97 3.55
N GLY A 291 -19.24 -1.23 4.53
CA GLY A 291 -18.03 -2.02 4.41
C GLY A 291 -16.79 -1.20 3.99
N GLU A 292 -16.89 0.12 3.93
CA GLU A 292 -15.76 1.02 3.72
C GLU A 292 -15.35 1.71 5.02
N GLU A 293 -14.09 2.12 5.11
CA GLU A 293 -13.55 2.77 6.32
C GLU A 293 -13.85 4.26 6.35
N SER A 294 -13.86 4.91 5.17
CA SER A 294 -13.97 6.35 5.06
C SER A 294 -14.84 6.78 3.87
N GLU A 295 -15.29 8.02 3.89
CA GLU A 295 -16.00 8.61 2.76
C GLU A 295 -15.08 8.78 1.55
N ARG A 296 -15.60 8.55 0.33
CA ARG A 296 -14.82 8.66 -0.90
C ARG A 296 -14.65 10.10 -1.36
N GLY A 297 -13.49 10.35 -1.95
CA GLY A 297 -13.16 11.60 -2.61
C GLY A 297 -12.71 12.73 -1.68
N ILE A 298 -12.49 13.88 -2.25
CA ILE A 298 -12.03 15.09 -1.55
C ILE A 298 -13.01 16.23 -1.74
N PHE A 299 -13.08 17.12 -0.74
CA PHE A 299 -13.89 18.35 -0.78
C PHE A 299 -12.99 19.57 -0.87
N PHE A 300 -13.26 20.44 -1.82
CA PHE A 300 -12.57 21.72 -1.92
C PHE A 300 -13.19 22.75 -0.96
N LYS A 301 -12.38 23.70 -0.51
CA LYS A 301 -12.77 24.75 0.42
C LYS A 301 -12.50 26.13 -0.19
N ALA A 302 -13.45 27.05 -0.01
CA ALA A 302 -13.37 28.36 -0.63
C ALA A 302 -12.31 29.29 -0.01
N ASP A 303 -11.98 29.10 1.26
CA ASP A 303 -11.13 29.98 2.07
C ASP A 303 -9.68 29.48 2.24
N THR A 304 -9.40 28.24 1.84
CA THR A 304 -8.07 27.64 1.92
C THR A 304 -7.89 26.62 0.79
N TYR A 305 -6.68 26.12 0.60
CA TYR A 305 -6.48 24.93 -0.24
C TYR A 305 -6.58 23.65 0.59
N VAL A 306 -6.81 22.53 -0.08
CA VAL A 306 -6.77 21.21 0.51
C VAL A 306 -5.46 20.50 0.14
N ILE A 307 -5.02 19.57 0.99
CA ILE A 307 -3.92 18.67 0.67
C ILE A 307 -4.53 17.30 0.37
N ALA A 308 -4.20 16.76 -0.79
CA ALA A 308 -4.52 15.40 -1.19
C ALA A 308 -3.20 14.61 -1.27
N GLN A 309 -3.04 13.65 -0.38
CA GLN A 309 -1.82 12.88 -0.23
C GLN A 309 -1.98 11.50 -0.85
N VAL A 310 -1.08 11.15 -1.77
CA VAL A 310 -0.83 9.76 -2.17
C VAL A 310 -0.08 9.11 -1.04
N THR A 311 -0.69 8.13 -0.39
CA THR A 311 -0.07 7.36 0.68
C THR A 311 0.27 5.97 0.17
N VAL A 312 1.46 5.49 0.51
CA VAL A 312 1.96 4.15 0.18
C VAL A 312 2.35 3.45 1.47
N HIS A 313 1.52 2.53 1.91
CA HIS A 313 1.78 1.74 3.12
C HIS A 313 2.90 0.74 2.89
N THR A 314 3.81 0.62 3.85
CA THR A 314 5.03 -0.18 3.71
C THR A 314 4.88 -1.64 4.08
N ASP A 315 3.84 -2.03 4.80
CA ASP A 315 3.63 -3.37 5.37
C ASP A 315 2.84 -4.33 4.47
N HIS A 316 2.02 -3.81 3.53
CA HIS A 316 1.16 -4.64 2.69
C HIS A 316 1.87 -5.82 1.99
N PRO A 317 3.08 -5.67 1.42
CA PRO A 317 3.77 -6.81 0.80
C PRO A 317 4.14 -7.92 1.77
N PHE A 318 4.12 -7.63 3.06
CA PHE A 318 4.55 -8.52 4.13
C PHE A 318 3.39 -9.13 4.92
N TRP A 319 2.15 -8.80 4.61
CA TRP A 319 0.98 -9.34 5.29
C TRP A 319 0.86 -10.85 5.14
N ASP A 320 0.39 -11.51 6.17
CA ASP A 320 0.14 -12.95 6.18
C ASP A 320 -1.20 -13.35 5.54
N SER A 321 -2.02 -12.37 5.20
CA SER A 321 -3.27 -12.55 4.45
C SER A 321 -3.50 -11.40 3.47
N VAL A 322 -4.55 -11.50 2.67
CA VAL A 322 -5.00 -10.43 1.74
C VAL A 322 -6.02 -9.50 2.37
N LEU A 323 -6.30 -9.68 3.65
CA LEU A 323 -7.20 -8.82 4.38
C LEU A 323 -6.42 -7.62 4.90
N HIS A 324 -7.05 -6.46 4.86
CA HIS A 324 -6.48 -5.23 5.41
C HIS A 324 -6.14 -5.39 6.90
N ASP A 325 -5.06 -4.74 7.35
CA ASP A 325 -4.53 -4.82 8.72
C ASP A 325 -4.07 -6.22 9.15
N SER A 326 -3.67 -7.05 8.20
CA SER A 326 -3.09 -8.35 8.52
C SER A 326 -1.70 -8.22 9.15
N PRO A 327 -1.32 -9.14 10.04
CA PRO A 327 0.03 -9.16 10.61
C PRO A 327 1.12 -9.21 9.54
N ALA A 328 2.17 -8.41 9.71
CA ALA A 328 3.33 -8.39 8.82
C ALA A 328 4.40 -9.40 9.25
N HIS A 329 4.96 -10.13 8.29
CA HIS A 329 5.98 -11.16 8.47
C HIS A 329 7.13 -10.98 7.48
N PHE A 330 8.34 -11.26 7.91
CA PHE A 330 9.53 -11.21 7.07
C PHE A 330 10.22 -12.58 6.89
N ASP A 331 9.87 -13.57 7.70
CA ASP A 331 10.48 -14.91 7.67
C ASP A 331 10.51 -15.52 6.27
N GLN A 332 9.43 -15.39 5.51
CA GLN A 332 9.30 -15.99 4.19
C GLN A 332 10.30 -15.40 3.19
N TYR A 333 10.51 -14.09 3.27
CA TYR A 333 11.53 -13.44 2.47
C TYR A 333 12.94 -13.87 2.92
N ALA A 334 13.23 -13.78 4.21
CA ALA A 334 14.53 -14.12 4.76
C ALA A 334 14.88 -15.61 4.55
N ALA A 335 13.88 -16.51 4.54
CA ALA A 335 14.06 -17.93 4.31
C ALA A 335 14.67 -18.23 2.92
N THR A 336 14.44 -17.38 1.92
CA THR A 336 15.01 -17.58 0.58
C THR A 336 16.54 -17.55 0.57
N VAL A 337 17.15 -16.96 1.58
CA VAL A 337 18.61 -16.87 1.75
C VAL A 337 19.11 -17.55 3.02
N ALA A 338 18.28 -18.38 3.65
CA ALA A 338 18.66 -19.14 4.84
C ALA A 338 19.93 -19.98 4.56
N GLY A 339 20.87 -19.95 5.50
CA GLY A 339 22.16 -20.62 5.35
C GLY A 339 23.14 -19.96 4.36
N GLN A 340 22.73 -18.89 3.71
CA GLN A 340 23.62 -18.05 2.89
C GLN A 340 24.15 -16.90 3.76
N GLY A 341 25.37 -16.56 3.56
CA GLY A 341 25.99 -15.46 4.30
C GLY A 341 27.27 -15.90 4.98
N GLN A 342 28.24 -15.01 4.97
CA GLN A 342 29.52 -15.15 5.66
C GLN A 342 29.56 -14.10 6.76
N SER A 343 30.38 -14.30 7.77
CA SER A 343 30.55 -13.33 8.84
C SER A 343 30.82 -11.93 8.30
N GLY A 344 29.92 -10.98 8.61
CA GLY A 344 30.00 -9.60 8.18
C GLY A 344 29.46 -9.27 6.79
N VAL A 345 28.91 -10.27 6.07
CA VAL A 345 28.24 -10.07 4.79
C VAL A 345 26.80 -10.58 4.91
N TYR A 346 25.86 -9.68 4.87
CA TYR A 346 24.44 -10.05 4.90
C TYR A 346 23.98 -10.47 3.50
N PRO A 347 23.33 -11.64 3.36
CA PRO A 347 22.75 -12.04 2.08
C PRO A 347 21.62 -11.05 1.70
N THR A 348 21.42 -10.88 0.39
CA THR A 348 20.36 -10.01 -0.12
C THR A 348 19.18 -10.84 -0.60
N VAL A 349 18.02 -10.56 -0.02
CA VAL A 349 16.73 -11.09 -0.46
C VAL A 349 16.25 -10.28 -1.64
N THR A 350 15.81 -10.96 -2.70
CA THR A 350 15.12 -10.35 -3.84
C THR A 350 13.76 -11.02 -4.04
N LEU A 351 12.81 -10.32 -4.63
CA LEU A 351 11.49 -10.88 -4.91
C LEU A 351 11.59 -12.09 -5.87
N GLU A 352 12.53 -12.07 -6.81
CA GLU A 352 12.79 -13.18 -7.74
C GLU A 352 13.09 -14.50 -7.03
N LEU A 353 13.69 -14.47 -5.83
CA LEU A 353 13.97 -15.67 -5.05
C LEU A 353 12.70 -16.33 -4.48
N THR A 354 11.58 -15.65 -4.48
CA THR A 354 10.29 -16.17 -3.99
C THR A 354 9.48 -16.88 -5.06
N LYS A 355 9.90 -16.80 -6.33
CA LYS A 355 9.25 -17.49 -7.43
C LYS A 355 9.25 -19.02 -7.27
N GLY A 356 8.14 -19.64 -7.59
CA GLY A 356 7.94 -21.08 -7.50
C GLY A 356 7.89 -21.59 -6.06
N ILE A 357 7.94 -20.72 -5.06
CA ILE A 357 7.81 -21.11 -3.66
C ILE A 357 6.34 -21.04 -3.27
N PRO A 358 5.76 -22.14 -2.75
CA PRO A 358 4.38 -22.13 -2.29
C PRO A 358 4.18 -21.08 -1.19
N TYR A 359 3.14 -20.26 -1.31
CA TYR A 359 2.77 -19.36 -0.22
C TYR A 359 1.95 -20.10 0.85
N ALA A 360 1.72 -19.43 1.97
CA ALA A 360 1.09 -19.98 3.18
C ALA A 360 0.03 -21.08 2.96
N PRO A 361 -0.16 -21.99 3.93
CA PRO A 361 0.45 -21.98 5.26
C PRO A 361 1.85 -22.60 5.32
N ALA A 362 2.33 -23.18 4.23
CA ALA A 362 3.58 -23.92 4.21
C ALA A 362 4.54 -23.35 3.15
N TYR A 363 5.12 -22.22 3.45
CA TYR A 363 6.29 -21.73 2.76
C TYR A 363 7.48 -22.66 3.03
N LYS A 364 8.39 -22.78 2.09
CA LYS A 364 9.57 -23.64 2.27
C LYS A 364 10.85 -22.84 2.22
N ASP A 365 11.77 -23.15 3.12
CA ASP A 365 13.15 -22.69 3.02
C ASP A 365 13.90 -23.37 1.86
N PRO A 366 15.13 -22.91 1.51
CA PRO A 366 15.94 -23.53 0.45
C PRO A 366 16.30 -25.01 0.71
N ALA A 367 16.24 -25.47 1.96
CA ALA A 367 16.44 -26.87 2.32
C ALA A 367 15.19 -27.74 2.14
N GLY A 368 14.05 -27.11 1.80
CA GLY A 368 12.78 -27.80 1.59
C GLY A 368 11.93 -27.99 2.85
N ASN A 369 12.32 -27.38 3.98
CA ASN A 369 11.54 -27.44 5.21
C ASN A 369 10.35 -26.49 5.13
N SER A 370 9.21 -26.90 5.65
CA SER A 370 8.02 -26.05 5.69
C SER A 370 8.17 -24.97 6.76
N LEU A 371 7.91 -23.72 6.39
CA LEU A 371 7.86 -22.58 7.31
C LEU A 371 6.41 -22.12 7.39
N TYR A 372 5.83 -22.16 8.56
CA TYR A 372 4.51 -21.56 8.83
C TYR A 372 4.68 -20.12 9.29
N TRP A 373 3.58 -19.35 9.32
CA TRP A 373 3.58 -18.04 9.94
C TRP A 373 4.00 -18.15 11.41
N ARG A 374 4.99 -17.38 11.80
CA ARG A 374 5.55 -17.39 13.15
C ARG A 374 5.19 -16.09 13.86
N TYR A 375 4.93 -16.19 15.15
CA TYR A 375 4.62 -15.02 15.99
C TYR A 375 5.59 -14.98 17.18
N CYS A 376 6.35 -13.91 17.29
CA CYS A 376 7.25 -13.63 18.41
C CYS A 376 6.66 -12.63 19.41
N ILE A 377 5.58 -11.98 19.05
CA ILE A 377 4.66 -11.25 19.95
C ILE A 377 3.33 -11.97 19.93
N ALA A 378 2.51 -11.73 20.96
CA ALA A 378 1.21 -12.40 21.05
C ALA A 378 0.44 -12.21 19.72
N PRO A 379 -0.04 -13.31 19.12
CA PRO A 379 -0.82 -13.20 17.90
C PRO A 379 -2.04 -12.34 18.17
N PRO A 380 -2.44 -11.48 17.21
CA PRO A 380 -3.68 -10.75 17.33
C PRO A 380 -4.84 -11.71 17.60
N THR A 381 -5.80 -11.30 18.39
CA THR A 381 -7.00 -12.12 18.69
C THR A 381 -7.84 -12.39 17.43
N ASP A 382 -7.59 -11.63 16.40
CA ASP A 382 -8.23 -11.67 15.10
C ASP A 382 -7.26 -12.24 14.06
N VAL A 383 -6.87 -13.48 14.24
CA VAL A 383 -5.92 -14.14 13.33
C VAL A 383 -6.64 -14.44 12.03
N HIS A 384 -6.45 -13.59 11.05
CA HIS A 384 -6.81 -13.87 9.65
C HIS A 384 -5.93 -14.96 9.03
N ALA A 385 -5.00 -15.43 9.77
CA ALA A 385 -3.80 -16.17 9.39
C ALA A 385 -4.00 -17.64 9.06
N GLN A 386 -5.17 -18.13 8.80
CA GLN A 386 -5.28 -19.51 8.32
C GLN A 386 -5.67 -19.57 6.86
N PHE A 387 -4.77 -19.06 6.07
CA PHE A 387 -4.84 -19.19 4.64
C PHE A 387 -4.52 -20.65 4.25
N THR A 388 -5.50 -21.42 3.81
CA THR A 388 -5.34 -22.86 3.58
C THR A 388 -5.39 -23.28 2.11
N GLY A 389 -5.22 -22.36 1.18
CA GLY A 389 -5.29 -22.74 -0.23
C GLY A 389 -4.86 -21.65 -1.19
N PRO A 390 -4.84 -21.94 -2.50
CA PRO A 390 -4.51 -20.95 -3.50
C PRO A 390 -5.50 -19.80 -3.44
N MET A 391 -5.00 -18.58 -3.29
CA MET A 391 -5.81 -17.39 -3.41
C MET A 391 -6.28 -17.26 -4.85
N ALA A 392 -7.55 -17.01 -5.05
CA ALA A 392 -8.01 -16.52 -6.33
C ALA A 392 -7.83 -15.00 -6.31
N PHE A 393 -7.29 -14.44 -7.37
CA PHE A 393 -7.39 -13.02 -7.60
C PHE A 393 -8.87 -12.62 -7.62
N ASP A 394 -9.15 -11.38 -7.25
CA ASP A 394 -10.47 -10.81 -7.44
C ASP A 394 -10.87 -10.81 -8.94
N ALA A 395 -12.07 -10.36 -9.25
CA ALA A 395 -12.61 -10.36 -10.61
C ALA A 395 -11.77 -9.58 -11.64
N GLN A 396 -10.77 -8.83 -11.22
CA GLN A 396 -9.87 -8.06 -12.07
C GLN A 396 -8.61 -8.83 -12.46
N SER A 397 -8.34 -9.91 -11.78
CA SER A 397 -7.17 -10.73 -12.05
C SER A 397 -7.51 -11.87 -13.01
N VAL A 398 -6.67 -12.06 -14.00
CA VAL A 398 -6.82 -13.12 -15.01
C VAL A 398 -6.26 -14.47 -14.57
N SER A 399 -5.55 -14.55 -13.44
CA SER A 399 -4.93 -15.78 -12.94
C SER A 399 -4.99 -15.85 -11.43
N GLY A 400 -5.03 -17.04 -10.88
CA GLY A 400 -4.84 -17.26 -9.46
C GLY A 400 -3.37 -17.00 -9.04
N LEU A 401 -3.14 -16.78 -7.77
CA LEU A 401 -1.79 -16.71 -7.22
C LEU A 401 -1.13 -18.08 -7.33
N ALA A 402 0.03 -18.15 -7.95
CA ALA A 402 0.74 -19.40 -8.18
C ALA A 402 1.81 -19.66 -7.11
N ASP A 403 2.46 -18.61 -6.63
CA ASP A 403 3.57 -18.71 -5.69
C ASP A 403 3.65 -17.45 -4.78
N TYR A 404 4.71 -17.38 -3.98
CA TYR A 404 4.88 -16.28 -3.03
C TYR A 404 5.24 -14.95 -3.71
N ASP A 405 5.87 -14.96 -4.87
CA ASP A 405 6.11 -13.76 -5.67
C ASP A 405 4.77 -13.12 -6.09
N ASP A 406 3.86 -13.93 -6.61
CA ASP A 406 2.51 -13.49 -6.97
C ASP A 406 1.75 -12.96 -5.75
N TYR A 407 1.84 -13.67 -4.62
CA TYR A 407 1.19 -13.28 -3.37
C TYR A 407 1.69 -11.93 -2.85
N ALA A 408 3.00 -11.76 -2.76
CA ALA A 408 3.62 -10.53 -2.30
C ALA A 408 3.32 -9.35 -3.23
N THR A 409 3.34 -9.60 -4.55
CA THR A 409 2.99 -8.60 -5.56
C THR A 409 1.51 -8.20 -5.49
N TYR A 410 0.62 -9.18 -5.22
CA TYR A 410 -0.79 -8.88 -5.00
C TYR A 410 -0.98 -7.95 -3.81
N ASN A 411 -0.43 -8.29 -2.65
CA ASN A 411 -0.53 -7.47 -1.45
C ASN A 411 0.11 -6.10 -1.67
N GLN A 412 1.29 -6.03 -2.31
CA GLN A 412 1.94 -4.76 -2.64
C GLN A 412 1.00 -3.85 -3.45
N SER A 413 0.24 -4.38 -4.39
CA SER A 413 -0.66 -3.57 -5.21
C SER A 413 -1.83 -2.94 -4.45
N THR A 414 -2.10 -3.35 -3.22
CA THR A 414 -3.16 -2.78 -2.37
C THR A 414 -2.70 -1.58 -1.53
N GLN A 415 -1.42 -1.26 -1.53
CA GLN A 415 -0.77 -0.29 -0.62
C GLN A 415 -1.11 1.18 -0.88
N GLY A 416 -1.74 1.52 -2.02
CA GLY A 416 -2.02 2.91 -2.39
C GLY A 416 -3.32 3.43 -1.81
N HIS A 417 -3.25 4.57 -1.14
CA HIS A 417 -4.35 5.19 -0.41
C HIS A 417 -4.45 6.69 -0.72
N LEU A 418 -5.57 7.30 -0.35
CA LEU A 418 -5.72 8.74 -0.27
C LEU A 418 -5.62 9.18 1.20
N ASN A 419 -4.69 10.05 1.51
CA ASN A 419 -4.35 10.47 2.87
C ASN A 419 -3.88 9.28 3.74
N SER A 420 -4.24 9.20 5.04
CA SER A 420 -3.85 8.07 5.89
C SER A 420 -4.73 6.83 5.61
N ASP A 421 -5.72 6.55 6.34
CA ASP A 421 -6.46 5.27 6.39
C ASP A 421 -7.52 5.05 5.28
N GLY A 422 -7.45 5.78 4.17
CA GLY A 422 -8.41 5.60 3.06
C GLY A 422 -8.01 4.45 2.14
N LEU A 423 -9.00 3.84 1.48
CA LEU A 423 -8.79 2.79 0.48
C LEU A 423 -9.16 3.28 -0.92
N CYS A 424 -8.40 2.85 -1.91
CA CYS A 424 -8.74 3.05 -3.31
C CYS A 424 -9.35 1.77 -3.89
N TYR A 425 -10.16 1.92 -4.94
CA TYR A 425 -10.37 0.80 -5.84
C TYR A 425 -9.06 0.54 -6.60
N VAL A 426 -8.63 -0.72 -6.64
CA VAL A 426 -7.33 -1.11 -7.16
C VAL A 426 -7.51 -1.83 -8.51
N ASP A 427 -7.02 -1.21 -9.58
CA ASP A 427 -6.97 -1.82 -10.91
C ASP A 427 -5.52 -2.24 -11.22
N ARG A 428 -5.27 -3.53 -11.13
CA ARG A 428 -3.94 -4.13 -11.30
C ARG A 428 -3.70 -4.49 -12.74
N HIS A 429 -2.62 -4.01 -13.28
CA HIS A 429 -2.18 -4.35 -14.62
C HIS A 429 -1.03 -5.38 -14.53
N TYR A 430 -1.38 -6.60 -14.19
CA TYR A 430 -0.39 -7.67 -14.15
C TYR A 430 0.21 -7.90 -15.54
N PRO A 431 1.52 -8.08 -15.63
CA PRO A 431 2.08 -8.73 -16.81
C PRO A 431 1.42 -10.09 -16.91
N SER A 432 1.00 -10.48 -18.12
CA SER A 432 0.52 -11.85 -18.34
C SER A 432 1.54 -12.82 -17.77
N PRO A 433 1.13 -13.84 -17.01
CA PRO A 433 2.06 -14.85 -16.53
C PRO A 433 2.80 -15.42 -17.75
N ASN A 434 4.13 -15.39 -17.70
CA ASN A 434 5.01 -15.96 -18.73
C ASN A 434 4.92 -17.49 -18.69
#